data_a4d24b32b401a6d4b1abef48670775b3
#
_entry.id   a4d24b32b401a6d4b1abef48670775b3
#
_cell.length_a   1.000
_cell.length_b   1.000
_cell.length_c   1.000
_cell.angle_alpha   90.00
_cell.angle_beta   90.00
_cell.angle_gamma   90.00
#
_symmetry.space_group_name_H-M   'P 1'
#
loop_
_entity.id
_entity.type
_entity.pdbx_description
1 polymer ?
#
loop_
_entity_poly.entity_id
_entity_poly.type
_entity_poly.pdbx_seq_one_letter_code
_entity_poly.pdbx_strand_id
1 'polypeptide(L)'
;MLRMAVIAQTQERYEKAPTETDEQRAEKAALEGLVKQLFVELKRDFKPSDLPPYTLVKLGVHLANTSQPEESIAYFDEILDPSEPDPVRKKARINGMSKYRKNAVFGKAVALGRSKDNAKVETAIKMMKDELSKEESSANPDRKAMEDAQYNLVKFTSARQDWPSVIAAADKYRENKSYKKNLPEVLYLQGEAYLKQNELDKALINFMNITGTYKGLVKWSAPAVLAQMDTLWKRNTMSQGAGKQPSDRYIAWKAGSQYVQLLDTPANRKKMTAEDSALVNEVKDKTAKFGSDPAVSQERADIAAYEAAIRAAKGQK
;
A
#
# COMPACT_ATOMS: atom_id res chain seq x y z
N MET A 1 -22.53 17.40 24.18
CA MET A 1 -22.16 16.08 24.78
C MET A 1 -22.91 14.93 24.10
N LEU A 2 -24.26 14.95 23.97
CA LEU A 2 -25.03 13.84 23.38
C LEU A 2 -24.58 13.47 21.97
N ARG A 3 -24.37 14.45 21.05
CA ARG A 3 -23.88 14.20 19.68
C ARG A 3 -22.52 13.51 19.62
N MET A 4 -21.59 13.89 20.49
CA MET A 4 -20.26 13.26 20.56
C MET A 4 -20.32 11.80 21.02
N ALA A 5 -21.24 11.47 21.93
CA ALA A 5 -21.47 10.09 22.36
C ALA A 5 -22.04 9.24 21.21
N VAL A 6 -22.98 9.78 20.44
CA VAL A 6 -23.57 9.11 19.24
C VAL A 6 -22.48 8.83 18.21
N ILE A 7 -21.57 9.79 17.97
CA ILE A 7 -20.49 9.62 17.00
C ILE A 7 -19.51 8.54 17.47
N ALA A 8 -19.08 8.58 18.74
CA ALA A 8 -18.20 7.57 19.29
C ALA A 8 -18.80 6.16 19.19
N GLN A 9 -20.10 6.03 19.53
CA GLN A 9 -20.83 4.76 19.43
C GLN A 9 -20.98 4.28 17.98
N THR A 10 -21.30 5.17 17.05
CA THR A 10 -21.46 4.82 15.62
C THR A 10 -20.11 4.40 15.03
N GLN A 11 -19.03 5.12 15.36
CA GLN A 11 -17.67 4.78 14.96
C GLN A 11 -17.25 3.41 15.49
N GLU A 12 -17.54 3.12 16.76
CA GLU A 12 -17.24 1.83 17.38
C GLU A 12 -18.00 0.69 16.68
N ARG A 13 -19.28 0.90 16.35
CA ARG A 13 -20.07 -0.06 15.58
C ARG A 13 -19.48 -0.30 14.20
N TYR A 14 -19.08 0.75 13.49
CA TYR A 14 -18.42 0.64 12.19
C TYR A 14 -17.11 -0.17 12.26
N GLU A 15 -16.26 0.11 13.27
CA GLU A 15 -14.99 -0.58 13.45
C GLU A 15 -15.15 -2.08 13.76
N LYS A 16 -16.21 -2.43 14.48
CA LYS A 16 -16.53 -3.82 14.88
C LYS A 16 -17.40 -4.56 13.86
N ALA A 17 -17.96 -3.88 12.85
CA ALA A 17 -18.88 -4.49 11.89
C ALA A 17 -18.18 -5.58 11.06
N PRO A 18 -18.70 -6.82 11.02
CA PRO A 18 -18.15 -7.90 10.23
C PRO A 18 -18.29 -7.64 8.73
N THR A 19 -17.55 -8.40 7.90
CA THR A 19 -17.52 -8.24 6.43
C THR A 19 -17.54 -9.57 5.68
N GLU A 20 -18.03 -10.61 6.33
CA GLU A 20 -18.03 -11.97 5.77
C GLU A 20 -19.10 -12.19 4.71
N THR A 21 -20.31 -11.63 4.94
CA THR A 21 -21.43 -11.72 4.00
C THR A 21 -21.69 -10.42 3.24
N ASP A 22 -22.44 -10.48 2.14
CA ASP A 22 -22.82 -9.30 1.36
C ASP A 22 -23.69 -8.33 2.17
N GLU A 23 -24.59 -8.85 3.02
CA GLU A 23 -25.42 -8.06 3.92
C GLU A 23 -24.57 -7.31 4.96
N GLN A 24 -23.59 -8.00 5.56
CA GLN A 24 -22.65 -7.37 6.51
C GLN A 24 -21.80 -6.29 5.85
N ARG A 25 -21.35 -6.51 4.61
CA ARG A 25 -20.64 -5.50 3.82
C ARG A 25 -21.51 -4.29 3.53
N ALA A 26 -22.79 -4.51 3.18
CA ALA A 26 -23.74 -3.43 2.95
C ALA A 26 -24.05 -2.63 4.23
N GLU A 27 -24.25 -3.31 5.36
CA GLU A 27 -24.41 -2.66 6.67
C GLU A 27 -23.19 -1.82 7.05
N LYS A 28 -21.98 -2.37 6.87
CA LYS A 28 -20.73 -1.66 7.14
C LYS A 28 -20.58 -0.42 6.25
N ALA A 29 -20.95 -0.51 4.98
CA ALA A 29 -20.93 0.63 4.06
C ALA A 29 -21.93 1.73 4.48
N ALA A 30 -23.11 1.34 4.96
CA ALA A 30 -24.10 2.28 5.50
C ALA A 30 -23.57 3.00 6.77
N LEU A 31 -22.94 2.25 7.69
CA LEU A 31 -22.31 2.82 8.88
C LEU A 31 -21.16 3.77 8.51
N GLU A 32 -20.35 3.43 7.50
CA GLU A 32 -19.31 4.32 6.98
C GLU A 32 -19.88 5.64 6.45
N GLY A 33 -20.96 5.58 5.69
CA GLY A 33 -21.68 6.76 5.20
C GLY A 33 -22.17 7.65 6.35
N LEU A 34 -22.76 7.05 7.38
CA LEU A 34 -23.22 7.76 8.57
C LEU A 34 -22.08 8.41 9.34
N VAL A 35 -20.96 7.70 9.54
CA VAL A 35 -19.76 8.25 10.18
C VAL A 35 -19.22 9.46 9.41
N LYS A 36 -19.14 9.37 8.08
CA LYS A 36 -18.72 10.49 7.22
C LYS A 36 -19.62 11.71 7.40
N GLN A 37 -20.94 11.52 7.40
CA GLN A 37 -21.91 12.60 7.62
C GLN A 37 -21.73 13.25 9.00
N LEU A 38 -21.63 12.44 10.05
CA LEU A 38 -21.41 12.93 11.41
C LEU A 38 -20.11 13.72 11.56
N PHE A 39 -19.04 13.32 10.86
CA PHE A 39 -17.77 14.08 10.84
C PHE A 39 -17.89 15.41 10.11
N VAL A 40 -18.69 15.50 9.04
CA VAL A 40 -18.98 16.78 8.36
C VAL A 40 -19.72 17.72 9.31
N GLU A 41 -20.72 17.23 10.06
CA GLU A 41 -21.44 18.02 11.05
C GLU A 41 -20.55 18.51 12.20
N LEU A 42 -19.67 17.61 12.72
CA LEU A 42 -18.70 17.98 13.76
C LEU A 42 -17.78 19.12 13.31
N LYS A 43 -17.22 18.98 12.11
CA LYS A 43 -16.32 19.98 11.53
C LYS A 43 -17.01 21.34 11.37
N ARG A 44 -18.31 21.35 11.01
CA ARG A 44 -19.09 22.58 10.86
C ARG A 44 -19.38 23.25 12.19
N ASP A 45 -19.74 22.45 13.21
CA ASP A 45 -20.32 22.95 14.46
C ASP A 45 -19.30 23.17 15.58
N PHE A 46 -18.08 22.61 15.48
CA PHE A 46 -17.06 22.64 16.54
C PHE A 46 -15.66 22.97 16.02
N LYS A 47 -14.92 23.76 16.79
CA LYS A 47 -13.49 23.96 16.56
C LYS A 47 -12.69 22.75 17.15
N PRO A 48 -11.45 22.50 16.69
CA PRO A 48 -10.62 21.45 17.29
C PRO A 48 -10.49 21.58 18.82
N SER A 49 -10.36 22.80 19.34
CA SER A 49 -10.28 23.08 20.79
C SER A 49 -11.48 22.62 21.60
N ASP A 50 -12.65 22.49 20.99
CA ASP A 50 -13.89 22.11 21.65
C ASP A 50 -14.10 20.61 21.73
N LEU A 51 -13.27 19.85 20.98
CA LEU A 51 -13.43 18.42 20.82
C LEU A 51 -12.63 17.61 21.86
N PRO A 52 -13.18 16.50 22.36
CA PRO A 52 -12.43 15.59 23.21
C PRO A 52 -11.33 14.87 22.42
N PRO A 53 -10.22 14.45 23.11
CA PRO A 53 -9.02 13.89 22.44
C PRO A 53 -9.31 12.69 21.53
N TYR A 54 -10.21 11.80 21.92
CA TYR A 54 -10.60 10.66 21.08
C TYR A 54 -11.20 11.12 19.76
N THR A 55 -12.12 12.08 19.79
CA THR A 55 -12.77 12.63 18.59
C THR A 55 -11.77 13.36 17.71
N LEU A 56 -10.83 14.13 18.29
CA LEU A 56 -9.74 14.76 17.55
C LEU A 56 -8.93 13.75 16.74
N VAL A 57 -8.51 12.64 17.36
CA VAL A 57 -7.77 11.58 16.63
C VAL A 57 -8.61 10.99 15.51
N LYS A 58 -9.86 10.62 15.78
CA LYS A 58 -10.71 9.94 14.79
C LYS A 58 -11.05 10.83 13.61
N LEU A 59 -11.41 12.09 13.87
CA LEU A 59 -11.69 13.07 12.81
C LEU A 59 -10.41 13.43 12.05
N GLY A 60 -9.30 13.63 12.76
CA GLY A 60 -8.00 13.87 12.11
C GLY A 60 -7.61 12.72 11.19
N VAL A 61 -7.71 11.46 11.63
CA VAL A 61 -7.42 10.26 10.80
C VAL A 61 -8.37 10.16 9.61
N HIS A 62 -9.66 10.45 9.81
CA HIS A 62 -10.63 10.45 8.71
C HIS A 62 -10.24 11.49 7.64
N LEU A 63 -9.98 12.72 8.03
CA LEU A 63 -9.57 13.80 7.10
C LEU A 63 -8.23 13.50 6.42
N ALA A 64 -7.26 12.95 7.16
CA ALA A 64 -5.97 12.55 6.60
C ALA A 64 -6.10 11.46 5.51
N ASN A 65 -7.13 10.61 5.60
CA ASN A 65 -7.40 9.53 4.65
C ASN A 65 -8.35 9.91 3.49
N THR A 66 -8.90 11.11 3.51
CA THR A 66 -9.76 11.65 2.46
C THR A 66 -8.98 12.62 1.55
N SER A 67 -9.68 13.39 0.74
CA SER A 67 -9.11 14.44 -0.11
C SER A 67 -8.69 15.71 0.65
N GLN A 68 -8.80 15.73 1.99
CA GLN A 68 -8.55 16.90 2.83
C GLN A 68 -7.43 16.67 3.89
N PRO A 69 -6.26 16.11 3.52
CA PRO A 69 -5.22 15.78 4.50
C PRO A 69 -4.68 17.03 5.24
N GLU A 70 -4.62 18.18 4.59
CA GLU A 70 -4.12 19.40 5.22
C GLU A 70 -5.03 19.90 6.35
N GLU A 71 -6.34 19.73 6.22
CA GLU A 71 -7.29 20.13 7.28
C GLU A 71 -7.15 19.24 8.53
N SER A 72 -6.69 17.99 8.38
CA SER A 72 -6.48 17.09 9.51
C SER A 72 -5.39 17.55 10.45
N ILE A 73 -4.43 18.36 9.98
CA ILE A 73 -3.27 18.81 10.75
C ILE A 73 -3.71 19.58 11.98
N ALA A 74 -4.70 20.47 11.86
CA ALA A 74 -5.20 21.27 12.99
C ALA A 74 -5.76 20.42 14.15
N TYR A 75 -6.35 19.24 13.84
CA TYR A 75 -6.88 18.32 14.85
C TYR A 75 -5.76 17.59 15.57
N PHE A 76 -4.71 17.23 14.87
CA PHE A 76 -3.53 16.59 15.50
C PHE A 76 -2.71 17.62 16.29
N ASP A 77 -2.59 18.85 15.78
CA ASP A 77 -1.89 19.92 16.48
C ASP A 77 -2.55 20.25 17.82
N GLU A 78 -3.88 20.24 17.89
CA GLU A 78 -4.58 20.46 19.15
C GLU A 78 -4.26 19.39 20.22
N ILE A 79 -3.86 18.17 19.82
CA ILE A 79 -3.39 17.13 20.72
C ILE A 79 -1.91 17.33 21.10
N LEU A 80 -1.09 17.75 20.13
CA LEU A 80 0.35 17.86 20.30
C LEU A 80 0.76 19.16 21.02
N ASP A 81 0.06 20.25 20.72
CA ASP A 81 0.26 21.58 21.26
C ASP A 81 -1.09 22.32 21.33
N PRO A 82 -1.90 22.10 22.38
CA PRO A 82 -3.22 22.70 22.52
C PRO A 82 -3.22 24.23 22.44
N SER A 83 -4.26 24.79 21.83
CA SER A 83 -4.44 26.24 21.67
C SER A 83 -4.86 26.98 22.94
N GLU A 84 -4.85 26.31 24.11
CA GLU A 84 -5.15 26.89 25.42
C GLU A 84 -4.12 27.97 25.79
N PRO A 85 -4.54 29.22 26.01
CA PRO A 85 -3.64 30.34 26.31
C PRO A 85 -3.06 30.31 27.71
N ASP A 86 -3.76 29.72 28.68
CA ASP A 86 -3.28 29.60 30.06
C ASP A 86 -2.25 28.48 30.21
N PRO A 87 -1.00 28.75 30.62
CA PRO A 87 0.06 27.74 30.67
C PRO A 87 -0.24 26.55 31.60
N VAL A 88 -0.95 26.77 32.68
CA VAL A 88 -1.30 25.70 33.65
C VAL A 88 -2.36 24.80 33.05
N ARG A 89 -3.40 25.38 32.48
CA ARG A 89 -4.46 24.63 31.79
C ARG A 89 -3.90 23.91 30.57
N LYS A 90 -3.03 24.57 29.80
CA LYS A 90 -2.34 23.94 28.65
C LYS A 90 -1.57 22.69 29.07
N LYS A 91 -0.77 22.78 30.13
CA LYS A 91 -0.02 21.64 30.68
C LYS A 91 -0.96 20.51 31.14
N ALA A 92 -2.05 20.84 31.84
CA ALA A 92 -3.05 19.85 32.27
C ALA A 92 -3.70 19.17 31.05
N ARG A 93 -4.01 19.92 30.00
CA ARG A 93 -4.59 19.39 28.74
C ARG A 93 -3.62 18.46 28.02
N ILE A 94 -2.34 18.84 27.88
CA ILE A 94 -1.29 17.99 27.31
C ILE A 94 -1.19 16.67 28.07
N ASN A 95 -1.18 16.69 29.40
CA ASN A 95 -1.12 15.50 30.22
C ASN A 95 -2.35 14.60 30.01
N GLY A 96 -3.54 15.18 29.95
CA GLY A 96 -4.80 14.46 29.68
C GLY A 96 -4.87 13.84 28.28
N MET A 97 -4.09 14.38 27.32
CA MET A 97 -4.01 13.88 25.95
C MET A 97 -2.84 12.93 25.69
N SER A 98 -1.98 12.67 26.68
CA SER A 98 -0.72 11.92 26.53
C SER A 98 -0.89 10.58 25.84
N LYS A 99 -1.95 9.81 26.17
CA LYS A 99 -2.25 8.51 25.55
C LYS A 99 -2.60 8.59 24.06
N TYR A 100 -2.97 9.77 23.54
CA TYR A 100 -3.31 9.99 22.12
C TYR A 100 -2.15 10.60 21.34
N ARG A 101 -1.08 11.02 22.01
CA ARG A 101 0.04 11.73 21.40
C ARG A 101 0.68 10.95 20.26
N LYS A 102 0.95 9.67 20.47
CA LYS A 102 1.52 8.80 19.43
C LYS A 102 0.64 8.78 18.18
N ASN A 103 -0.66 8.56 18.35
CA ASN A 103 -1.62 8.55 17.23
C ASN A 103 -1.67 9.92 16.51
N ALA A 104 -1.56 11.02 17.24
CA ALA A 104 -1.52 12.35 16.65
C ALA A 104 -0.25 12.60 15.85
N VAL A 105 0.92 12.17 16.34
CA VAL A 105 2.19 12.27 15.60
C VAL A 105 2.11 11.48 14.30
N PHE A 106 1.67 10.21 14.35
CA PHE A 106 1.52 9.40 13.15
C PHE A 106 0.48 9.99 12.17
N GLY A 107 -0.68 10.40 12.69
CA GLY A 107 -1.73 11.00 11.87
C GLY A 107 -1.27 12.28 11.18
N LYS A 108 -0.60 13.19 11.91
CA LYS A 108 -0.03 14.42 11.35
C LYS A 108 1.03 14.12 10.30
N ALA A 109 1.94 13.19 10.57
CA ALA A 109 2.97 12.81 9.61
C ALA A 109 2.36 12.21 8.33
N VAL A 110 1.32 11.38 8.44
CA VAL A 110 0.60 10.84 7.26
C VAL A 110 -0.06 11.97 6.46
N ALA A 111 -0.67 12.95 7.13
CA ALA A 111 -1.26 14.12 6.49
C ALA A 111 -0.23 14.96 5.74
N LEU A 112 0.89 15.28 6.39
CA LEU A 112 2.01 16.01 5.79
C LEU A 112 2.66 15.23 4.64
N GLY A 113 2.84 13.92 4.80
CA GLY A 113 3.45 13.05 3.80
C GLY A 113 2.63 12.88 2.52
N ARG A 114 1.33 13.23 2.55
CA ARG A 114 0.44 13.25 1.37
C ARG A 114 0.40 14.60 0.67
N SER A 115 1.07 15.61 1.22
CA SER A 115 1.15 16.93 0.60
C SER A 115 1.99 16.89 -0.69
N LYS A 116 1.67 17.76 -1.62
CA LYS A 116 2.50 18.04 -2.79
C LYS A 116 3.70 18.96 -2.46
N ASP A 117 3.72 19.52 -1.26
CA ASP A 117 4.79 20.39 -0.76
C ASP A 117 5.92 19.53 -0.17
N ASN A 118 7.08 19.55 -0.82
CA ASN A 118 8.25 18.80 -0.41
C ASN A 118 8.73 19.16 1.01
N ALA A 119 8.57 20.37 1.48
CA ALA A 119 8.95 20.76 2.84
C ALA A 119 8.05 20.11 3.90
N LYS A 120 6.75 19.95 3.60
CA LYS A 120 5.81 19.22 4.45
C LYS A 120 6.16 17.71 4.47
N VAL A 121 6.49 17.11 3.32
CA VAL A 121 6.90 15.71 3.26
C VAL A 121 8.21 15.49 4.01
N GLU A 122 9.17 16.41 3.94
CA GLU A 122 10.40 16.34 4.73
C GLU A 122 10.12 16.38 6.24
N THR A 123 9.21 17.24 6.66
CA THR A 123 8.74 17.29 8.06
C THR A 123 8.13 15.95 8.48
N ALA A 124 7.33 15.32 7.62
CA ALA A 124 6.76 13.98 7.89
C ALA A 124 7.84 12.91 8.05
N ILE A 125 8.85 12.91 7.17
CA ILE A 125 10.00 11.99 7.25
C ILE A 125 10.73 12.17 8.57
N LYS A 126 11.00 13.43 8.97
CA LYS A 126 11.65 13.72 10.25
C LYS A 126 10.83 13.21 11.42
N MET A 127 9.51 13.48 11.44
CA MET A 127 8.62 12.99 12.51
C MET A 127 8.66 11.46 12.64
N MET A 128 8.69 10.71 11.53
CA MET A 128 8.77 9.25 11.56
C MET A 128 10.13 8.76 12.06
N LYS A 129 11.23 9.38 11.65
CA LYS A 129 12.58 9.07 12.15
C LYS A 129 12.69 9.32 13.66
N ASP A 130 12.14 10.44 14.15
CA ASP A 130 12.15 10.79 15.56
C ASP A 130 11.33 9.78 16.41
N GLU A 131 10.15 9.36 15.93
CA GLU A 131 9.35 8.34 16.61
C GLU A 131 10.03 6.96 16.59
N LEU A 132 10.64 6.58 15.46
CA LEU A 132 11.40 5.33 15.38
C LEU A 132 12.55 5.30 16.38
N SER A 133 13.34 6.38 16.46
CA SER A 133 14.44 6.51 17.41
C SER A 133 14.00 6.46 18.88
N LYS A 134 12.83 7.05 19.19
CA LYS A 134 12.24 6.96 20.54
C LYS A 134 11.85 5.53 20.90
N GLU A 135 11.22 4.81 19.97
CA GLU A 135 10.83 3.42 20.20
C GLU A 135 12.06 2.51 20.34
N GLU A 136 13.09 2.69 19.48
CA GLU A 136 14.34 1.94 19.56
C GLU A 136 15.07 2.13 20.88
N SER A 137 14.96 3.31 21.50
CA SER A 137 15.56 3.63 22.81
C SER A 137 14.66 3.25 23.99
N SER A 138 13.44 2.79 23.75
CA SER A 138 12.46 2.46 24.80
C SER A 138 12.78 1.12 25.45
N ALA A 139 12.60 1.03 26.77
CA ALA A 139 12.69 -0.24 27.48
C ALA A 139 11.62 -1.27 27.04
N ASN A 140 10.48 -0.79 26.53
CA ASN A 140 9.38 -1.60 25.98
C ASN A 140 8.95 -1.04 24.63
N PRO A 141 9.68 -1.32 23.54
CA PRO A 141 9.38 -0.75 22.23
C PRO A 141 8.04 -1.26 21.67
N ASP A 142 7.25 -0.34 21.15
CA ASP A 142 6.01 -0.66 20.43
C ASP A 142 6.35 -1.11 19.00
N ARG A 143 6.45 -2.43 18.80
CA ARG A 143 6.81 -3.02 17.51
C ARG A 143 5.86 -2.61 16.38
N LYS A 144 4.58 -2.42 16.70
CA LYS A 144 3.60 -1.97 15.70
C LYS A 144 3.85 -0.53 15.28
N ALA A 145 4.12 0.35 16.25
CA ALA A 145 4.49 1.74 15.93
C ALA A 145 5.78 1.80 15.11
N MET A 146 6.78 0.96 15.43
CA MET A 146 8.03 0.87 14.66
C MET A 146 7.77 0.39 13.21
N GLU A 147 6.94 -0.65 13.02
CA GLU A 147 6.56 -1.11 11.68
C GLU A 147 5.84 -0.01 10.89
N ASP A 148 4.86 0.66 11.51
CA ASP A 148 4.09 1.73 10.87
C ASP A 148 5.00 2.94 10.53
N ALA A 149 5.95 3.30 11.40
CA ALA A 149 6.92 4.37 11.14
C ALA A 149 7.84 4.01 9.96
N GLN A 150 8.43 2.82 9.98
CA GLN A 150 9.33 2.38 8.92
C GLN A 150 8.62 2.26 7.57
N TYR A 151 7.37 1.76 7.57
CA TYR A 151 6.54 1.72 6.38
C TYR A 151 6.23 3.12 5.82
N ASN A 152 5.87 4.08 6.68
CA ASN A 152 5.62 5.44 6.25
C ASN A 152 6.88 6.13 5.71
N LEU A 153 8.07 5.82 6.22
CA LEU A 153 9.32 6.30 5.64
C LEU A 153 9.48 5.85 4.19
N VAL A 154 9.18 4.59 3.86
CA VAL A 154 9.20 4.11 2.47
C VAL A 154 8.22 4.90 1.61
N LYS A 155 7.00 5.14 2.09
CA LYS A 155 5.97 5.88 1.34
C LYS A 155 6.34 7.34 1.10
N PHE A 156 6.83 8.03 2.12
CA PHE A 156 7.14 9.45 2.02
C PHE A 156 8.36 9.71 1.15
N THR A 157 9.39 8.85 1.24
CA THR A 157 10.54 8.93 0.33
C THR A 157 10.14 8.63 -1.11
N SER A 158 9.23 7.67 -1.33
CA SER A 158 8.65 7.38 -2.66
C SER A 158 7.85 8.58 -3.21
N ALA A 159 7.02 9.22 -2.39
CA ALA A 159 6.26 10.41 -2.79
C ALA A 159 7.17 11.58 -3.23
N ARG A 160 8.37 11.69 -2.64
CA ARG A 160 9.40 12.64 -3.05
C ARG A 160 10.21 12.20 -4.27
N GLN A 161 10.01 10.98 -4.74
CA GLN A 161 10.83 10.37 -5.79
C GLN A 161 12.34 10.30 -5.43
N ASP A 162 12.65 10.23 -4.14
CA ASP A 162 14.00 10.03 -3.62
C ASP A 162 14.32 8.52 -3.62
N TRP A 163 14.60 8.00 -4.81
CA TRP A 163 14.73 6.56 -5.05
C TRP A 163 15.83 5.88 -4.20
N PRO A 164 17.01 6.48 -3.97
CA PRO A 164 17.99 5.92 -3.05
C PRO A 164 17.43 5.77 -1.63
N SER A 165 16.72 6.79 -1.11
CA SER A 165 16.12 6.73 0.21
C SER A 165 14.96 5.73 0.30
N VAL A 166 14.19 5.52 -0.78
CA VAL A 166 13.16 4.47 -0.87
C VAL A 166 13.81 3.09 -0.66
N ILE A 167 14.90 2.82 -1.39
CA ILE A 167 15.60 1.54 -1.31
C ILE A 167 16.13 1.32 0.11
N ALA A 168 16.82 2.30 0.69
CA ALA A 168 17.37 2.20 2.03
C ALA A 168 16.28 2.00 3.11
N ALA A 169 15.15 2.71 3.00
CA ALA A 169 14.04 2.57 3.93
C ALA A 169 13.35 1.19 3.78
N ALA A 170 13.20 0.70 2.54
CA ALA A 170 12.62 -0.61 2.26
C ALA A 170 13.53 -1.75 2.77
N ASP A 171 14.84 -1.64 2.61
CA ASP A 171 15.80 -2.61 3.14
C ASP A 171 15.68 -2.71 4.66
N LYS A 172 15.66 -1.58 5.38
CA LYS A 172 15.44 -1.57 6.84
C LYS A 172 14.10 -2.20 7.24
N TYR A 173 13.01 -1.93 6.50
CA TYR A 173 11.72 -2.59 6.75
C TYR A 173 11.84 -4.12 6.63
N ARG A 174 12.54 -4.60 5.61
CA ARG A 174 12.72 -6.03 5.30
C ARG A 174 13.69 -6.76 6.24
N GLU A 175 14.64 -6.07 6.86
CA GLU A 175 15.53 -6.64 7.87
C GLU A 175 14.75 -7.22 9.05
N ASN A 176 13.65 -6.58 9.45
CA ASN A 176 12.81 -7.09 10.51
C ASN A 176 11.80 -8.12 9.99
N LYS A 177 12.10 -9.40 10.18
CA LYS A 177 11.27 -10.53 9.70
C LYS A 177 9.86 -10.57 10.28
N SER A 178 9.57 -9.81 11.34
CA SER A 178 8.22 -9.70 11.91
C SER A 178 7.32 -8.72 11.14
N TYR A 179 7.90 -7.81 10.33
CA TYR A 179 7.16 -6.84 9.54
C TYR A 179 6.60 -7.49 8.28
N LYS A 180 5.30 -7.81 8.31
CA LYS A 180 4.64 -8.55 7.21
C LYS A 180 3.44 -7.82 6.61
N LYS A 181 2.80 -6.95 7.40
CA LYS A 181 1.50 -6.35 7.03
C LYS A 181 1.57 -5.58 5.72
N ASN A 182 2.60 -4.75 5.55
CA ASN A 182 2.74 -3.88 4.39
C ASN A 182 3.87 -4.34 3.43
N LEU A 183 4.41 -5.54 3.66
CA LEU A 183 5.55 -6.05 2.87
C LEU A 183 5.30 -6.09 1.35
N PRO A 184 4.09 -6.47 0.84
CA PRO A 184 3.84 -6.41 -0.60
C PRO A 184 3.99 -5.00 -1.18
N GLU A 185 3.48 -3.97 -0.49
CA GLU A 185 3.61 -2.58 -0.93
C GLU A 185 5.05 -2.09 -0.85
N VAL A 186 5.77 -2.43 0.22
CA VAL A 186 7.19 -2.09 0.38
C VAL A 186 8.03 -2.69 -0.75
N LEU A 187 7.81 -3.97 -1.09
CA LEU A 187 8.48 -4.63 -2.21
C LEU A 187 8.15 -3.95 -3.55
N TYR A 188 6.88 -3.56 -3.73
CA TYR A 188 6.45 -2.87 -4.95
C TYR A 188 7.17 -1.53 -5.10
N LEU A 189 7.15 -0.68 -4.07
CA LEU A 189 7.82 0.63 -4.07
C LEU A 189 9.34 0.50 -4.24
N GLN A 190 9.95 -0.51 -3.63
CA GLN A 190 11.37 -0.80 -3.82
C GLN A 190 11.68 -1.25 -5.26
N GLY A 191 10.83 -2.09 -5.84
CA GLY A 191 10.92 -2.49 -7.23
C GLY A 191 10.82 -1.31 -8.20
N GLU A 192 9.87 -0.40 -7.96
CA GLU A 192 9.76 0.85 -8.72
C GLU A 192 11.01 1.72 -8.58
N ALA A 193 11.56 1.86 -7.36
CA ALA A 193 12.77 2.64 -7.14
C ALA A 193 13.96 2.07 -7.92
N TYR A 194 14.16 0.76 -7.93
CA TYR A 194 15.18 0.11 -8.75
C TYR A 194 14.93 0.31 -10.26
N LEU A 195 13.67 0.22 -10.70
CA LEU A 195 13.31 0.46 -12.10
C LEU A 195 13.65 1.89 -12.55
N LYS A 196 13.41 2.90 -11.68
CA LYS A 196 13.76 4.30 -11.91
C LYS A 196 15.26 4.54 -11.96
N GLN A 197 16.04 3.74 -11.22
CA GLN A 197 17.51 3.76 -11.27
C GLN A 197 18.09 2.88 -12.39
N ASN A 198 17.23 2.28 -13.24
CA ASN A 198 17.61 1.37 -14.30
C ASN A 198 18.30 0.07 -13.81
N GLU A 199 18.10 -0.30 -12.54
CA GLU A 199 18.57 -1.57 -11.97
C GLU A 199 17.53 -2.68 -12.21
N LEU A 200 17.37 -3.08 -13.49
CA LEU A 200 16.27 -3.89 -13.97
C LEU A 200 16.18 -5.26 -13.27
N ASP A 201 17.32 -5.91 -13.00
CA ASP A 201 17.35 -7.23 -12.35
C ASP A 201 16.85 -7.16 -10.89
N LYS A 202 17.24 -6.12 -10.15
CA LYS A 202 16.77 -5.92 -8.77
C LYS A 202 15.27 -5.59 -8.74
N ALA A 203 14.80 -4.78 -9.70
CA ALA A 203 13.39 -4.51 -9.86
C ALA A 203 12.58 -5.79 -10.11
N LEU A 204 13.05 -6.64 -11.03
CA LEU A 204 12.43 -7.94 -11.34
C LEU A 204 12.33 -8.84 -10.11
N ILE A 205 13.40 -8.95 -9.32
CA ILE A 205 13.39 -9.77 -8.09
C ILE A 205 12.27 -9.31 -7.15
N ASN A 206 12.08 -8.01 -6.96
CA ASN A 206 11.03 -7.50 -6.08
C ASN A 206 9.63 -7.80 -6.63
N PHE A 207 9.36 -7.54 -7.92
CA PHE A 207 8.07 -7.82 -8.53
C PHE A 207 7.77 -9.33 -8.54
N MET A 208 8.76 -10.19 -8.85
CA MET A 208 8.60 -11.64 -8.81
C MET A 208 8.33 -12.17 -7.39
N ASN A 209 8.91 -11.57 -6.35
CA ASN A 209 8.59 -11.90 -4.97
C ASN A 209 7.12 -11.64 -4.64
N ILE A 210 6.55 -10.55 -5.15
CA ILE A 210 5.14 -10.24 -4.96
C ILE A 210 4.26 -11.25 -5.72
N THR A 211 4.55 -11.47 -7.00
CA THR A 211 3.74 -12.35 -7.86
C THR A 211 3.83 -13.83 -7.43
N GLY A 212 4.95 -14.26 -6.85
CA GLY A 212 5.13 -15.60 -6.31
C GLY A 212 4.45 -15.81 -4.97
N THR A 213 4.65 -14.88 -4.03
CA THR A 213 4.24 -15.04 -2.63
C THR A 213 2.83 -14.51 -2.36
N TYR A 214 2.44 -13.42 -3.01
CA TYR A 214 1.19 -12.67 -2.73
C TYR A 214 0.20 -12.71 -3.91
N LYS A 215 0.27 -13.74 -4.74
CA LYS A 215 -0.58 -13.89 -5.94
C LYS A 215 -2.08 -13.73 -5.69
N GLY A 216 -2.57 -14.09 -4.50
CA GLY A 216 -3.97 -13.93 -4.11
C GLY A 216 -4.37 -12.50 -3.69
N LEU A 217 -3.41 -11.61 -3.47
CA LEU A 217 -3.66 -10.20 -3.16
C LEU A 217 -3.64 -9.37 -4.46
N VAL A 218 -4.75 -9.39 -5.21
CA VAL A 218 -4.87 -8.78 -6.55
C VAL A 218 -4.38 -7.34 -6.57
N LYS A 219 -4.74 -6.56 -5.57
CA LYS A 219 -4.31 -5.15 -5.41
C LYS A 219 -2.78 -4.95 -5.56
N TRP A 220 -1.97 -5.94 -5.16
CA TRP A 220 -0.51 -5.85 -5.23
C TRP A 220 0.08 -6.74 -6.31
N SER A 221 -0.50 -7.93 -6.52
CA SER A 221 0.04 -8.88 -7.48
C SER A 221 -0.21 -8.47 -8.93
N ALA A 222 -1.35 -7.84 -9.25
CA ALA A 222 -1.63 -7.38 -10.61
C ALA A 222 -0.71 -6.23 -11.04
N PRO A 223 -0.55 -5.13 -10.26
CA PRO A 223 0.45 -4.11 -10.58
C PRO A 223 1.87 -4.66 -10.67
N ALA A 224 2.23 -5.61 -9.79
CA ALA A 224 3.55 -6.24 -9.83
C ALA A 224 3.80 -7.07 -11.09
N VAL A 225 2.79 -7.82 -11.58
CA VAL A 225 2.88 -8.53 -12.86
C VAL A 225 3.04 -7.54 -14.01
N LEU A 226 2.25 -6.46 -14.05
CA LEU A 226 2.37 -5.43 -15.06
C LEU A 226 3.77 -4.81 -15.08
N ALA A 227 4.29 -4.45 -13.90
CA ALA A 227 5.63 -3.90 -13.76
C ALA A 227 6.72 -4.92 -14.14
N GLN A 228 6.56 -6.20 -13.78
CA GLN A 228 7.43 -7.30 -14.19
C GLN A 228 7.47 -7.43 -15.73
N MET A 229 6.29 -7.42 -16.37
CA MET A 229 6.18 -7.51 -17.83
C MET A 229 6.89 -6.34 -18.50
N ASP A 230 6.69 -5.10 -18.02
CA ASP A 230 7.34 -3.91 -18.58
C ASP A 230 8.85 -3.93 -18.39
N THR A 231 9.30 -4.37 -17.21
CA THR A 231 10.72 -4.44 -16.90
C THR A 231 11.44 -5.46 -17.78
N LEU A 232 10.86 -6.64 -17.99
CA LEU A 232 11.37 -7.66 -18.92
C LEU A 232 11.39 -7.13 -20.36
N TRP A 233 10.30 -6.47 -20.78
CA TRP A 233 10.23 -5.87 -22.10
C TRP A 233 11.31 -4.80 -22.33
N LYS A 234 11.60 -4.01 -21.30
CA LYS A 234 12.65 -2.99 -21.32
C LYS A 234 14.05 -3.62 -21.33
N ARG A 235 14.30 -4.67 -20.53
CA ARG A 235 15.57 -5.37 -20.46
C ARG A 235 15.92 -6.07 -21.78
N ASN A 236 14.91 -6.70 -22.39
CA ASN A 236 14.92 -7.23 -23.76
C ASN A 236 16.11 -8.17 -24.06
N THR A 237 16.44 -9.06 -23.13
CA THR A 237 17.45 -10.11 -23.38
C THR A 237 16.91 -11.08 -24.43
N MET A 238 17.73 -11.39 -25.43
CA MET A 238 17.37 -12.26 -26.54
C MET A 238 17.37 -13.73 -26.14
N SER A 239 16.54 -14.53 -26.84
CA SER A 239 16.54 -15.99 -26.69
C SER A 239 17.87 -16.62 -27.07
N GLN A 240 18.24 -17.67 -26.33
CA GLN A 240 19.43 -18.50 -26.64
C GLN A 240 19.06 -19.71 -27.50
N GLY A 241 17.81 -19.81 -27.97
CA GLY A 241 17.29 -20.91 -28.79
C GLY A 241 16.38 -21.88 -28.04
N ALA A 242 15.70 -22.73 -28.78
CA ALA A 242 14.77 -23.72 -28.23
C ALA A 242 15.50 -24.68 -27.26
N GLY A 243 14.88 -24.91 -26.10
CA GLY A 243 15.47 -25.74 -25.03
C GLY A 243 16.53 -25.06 -24.17
N LYS A 244 16.84 -23.79 -24.43
CA LYS A 244 17.71 -22.93 -23.63
C LYS A 244 16.90 -21.81 -22.97
N GLN A 245 17.58 -20.72 -22.59
CA GLN A 245 16.94 -19.56 -21.97
C GLN A 245 16.05 -18.82 -22.99
N PRO A 246 14.75 -18.68 -22.71
CA PRO A 246 13.84 -17.92 -23.58
C PRO A 246 14.12 -16.41 -23.49
N SER A 247 13.62 -15.65 -24.45
CA SER A 247 13.72 -14.18 -24.45
C SER A 247 12.93 -13.55 -23.31
N ASP A 248 13.36 -12.37 -22.90
CA ASP A 248 12.62 -11.58 -21.91
C ASP A 248 11.20 -11.23 -22.40
N ARG A 249 11.02 -11.00 -23.68
CA ARG A 249 9.70 -10.73 -24.30
C ARG A 249 8.76 -11.93 -24.13
N TYR A 250 9.25 -13.14 -24.41
CA TYR A 250 8.48 -14.36 -24.18
C TYR A 250 8.16 -14.55 -22.69
N ILE A 251 9.15 -14.35 -21.80
CA ILE A 251 8.97 -14.46 -20.33
C ILE A 251 7.93 -13.45 -19.85
N ALA A 252 7.95 -12.22 -20.37
CA ALA A 252 6.96 -11.18 -20.04
C ALA A 252 5.53 -11.61 -20.40
N TRP A 253 5.35 -12.09 -21.65
CA TRP A 253 4.06 -12.63 -22.09
C TRP A 253 3.62 -13.83 -21.22
N LYS A 254 4.53 -14.75 -20.94
CA LYS A 254 4.25 -15.95 -20.14
C LYS A 254 3.83 -15.60 -18.72
N ALA A 255 4.48 -14.65 -18.08
CA ALA A 255 4.13 -14.18 -16.74
C ALA A 255 2.69 -13.65 -16.69
N GLY A 256 2.30 -12.79 -17.62
CA GLY A 256 0.93 -12.29 -17.75
C GLY A 256 -0.08 -13.40 -18.04
N SER A 257 0.23 -14.32 -18.97
CA SER A 257 -0.63 -15.47 -19.31
C SER A 257 -0.89 -16.38 -18.11
N GLN A 258 0.14 -16.71 -17.33
CA GLN A 258 0.01 -17.54 -16.14
C GLN A 258 -0.81 -16.84 -15.05
N TYR A 259 -0.61 -15.54 -14.87
CA TYR A 259 -1.37 -14.76 -13.92
C TYR A 259 -2.86 -14.71 -14.28
N VAL A 260 -3.19 -14.43 -15.55
CA VAL A 260 -4.57 -14.43 -16.04
C VAL A 260 -5.19 -15.80 -15.90
N GLN A 261 -4.50 -16.89 -16.31
CA GLN A 261 -4.99 -18.25 -16.17
C GLN A 261 -5.32 -18.61 -14.72
N LEU A 262 -4.54 -18.12 -13.77
CA LEU A 262 -4.74 -18.37 -12.34
C LEU A 262 -5.95 -17.62 -11.78
N LEU A 263 -6.14 -16.37 -12.16
CA LEU A 263 -7.10 -15.46 -11.52
C LEU A 263 -8.37 -15.24 -12.32
N ASP A 264 -8.35 -15.30 -13.66
CA ASP A 264 -9.52 -15.08 -14.51
C ASP A 264 -10.39 -16.35 -14.63
N THR A 265 -10.74 -16.95 -13.50
CA THR A 265 -11.66 -18.09 -13.42
C THR A 265 -13.03 -17.65 -12.94
N PRO A 266 -14.14 -18.35 -13.33
CA PRO A 266 -15.48 -17.99 -12.86
C PRO A 266 -15.61 -17.96 -11.34
N ALA A 267 -14.90 -18.85 -10.63
CA ALA A 267 -14.90 -18.93 -9.18
C ALA A 267 -14.21 -17.72 -8.52
N ASN A 268 -13.07 -17.28 -9.09
CA ASN A 268 -12.34 -16.13 -8.58
C ASN A 268 -13.06 -14.82 -8.94
N ARG A 269 -13.59 -14.70 -10.17
CA ARG A 269 -14.35 -13.52 -10.62
C ARG A 269 -15.53 -13.19 -9.71
N LYS A 270 -16.23 -14.20 -9.18
CA LYS A 270 -17.34 -14.01 -8.23
C LYS A 270 -16.90 -13.40 -6.88
N LYS A 271 -15.63 -13.55 -6.51
CA LYS A 271 -15.06 -13.07 -5.24
C LYS A 271 -14.31 -11.74 -5.36
N MET A 272 -14.02 -11.31 -6.58
CA MET A 272 -13.27 -10.07 -6.85
C MET A 272 -14.18 -8.86 -6.71
N THR A 273 -13.60 -7.78 -6.20
CA THR A 273 -14.20 -6.45 -6.29
C THR A 273 -14.18 -5.96 -7.75
N ALA A 274 -14.92 -4.90 -8.04
CA ALA A 274 -14.85 -4.25 -9.35
C ALA A 274 -13.43 -3.73 -9.66
N GLU A 275 -12.74 -3.21 -8.64
CA GLU A 275 -11.36 -2.74 -8.74
C GLU A 275 -10.38 -3.88 -9.06
N ASP A 276 -10.48 -5.01 -8.33
CA ASP A 276 -9.66 -6.19 -8.61
C ASP A 276 -9.89 -6.71 -10.04
N SER A 277 -11.15 -6.75 -10.47
CA SER A 277 -11.51 -7.20 -11.81
C SER A 277 -10.93 -6.28 -12.89
N ALA A 278 -10.91 -4.96 -12.67
CA ALA A 278 -10.28 -4.01 -13.58
C ALA A 278 -8.77 -4.26 -13.70
N LEU A 279 -8.08 -4.47 -12.58
CA LEU A 279 -6.64 -4.77 -12.57
C LEU A 279 -6.31 -6.08 -13.30
N VAL A 280 -7.10 -7.14 -13.11
CA VAL A 280 -6.91 -8.41 -13.83
C VAL A 280 -7.15 -8.23 -15.34
N ASN A 281 -8.14 -7.43 -15.75
CA ASN A 281 -8.38 -7.13 -17.16
C ASN A 281 -7.20 -6.34 -17.77
N GLU A 282 -6.61 -5.39 -17.04
CA GLU A 282 -5.42 -4.67 -17.53
C GLU A 282 -4.24 -5.64 -17.79
N VAL A 283 -4.00 -6.61 -16.91
CA VAL A 283 -3.00 -7.67 -17.16
C VAL A 283 -3.36 -8.48 -18.38
N LYS A 284 -4.64 -8.84 -18.56
CA LYS A 284 -5.13 -9.61 -19.72
C LYS A 284 -4.89 -8.88 -21.04
N ASP A 285 -5.25 -7.59 -21.08
CA ASP A 285 -5.09 -6.76 -22.30
C ASP A 285 -3.61 -6.60 -22.65
N LYS A 286 -2.76 -6.33 -21.66
CA LYS A 286 -1.31 -6.24 -21.87
C LYS A 286 -0.71 -7.58 -22.33
N THR A 287 -1.17 -8.68 -21.77
CA THR A 287 -0.75 -10.04 -22.17
C THR A 287 -1.13 -10.32 -23.63
N ALA A 288 -2.34 -9.95 -24.05
CA ALA A 288 -2.77 -10.10 -25.44
C ALA A 288 -1.90 -9.26 -26.39
N LYS A 289 -1.63 -8.00 -26.01
CA LYS A 289 -0.74 -7.10 -26.77
C LYS A 289 0.67 -7.69 -26.91
N PHE A 290 1.26 -8.22 -25.85
CA PHE A 290 2.58 -8.84 -25.92
C PHE A 290 2.57 -10.14 -26.72
N GLY A 291 1.49 -10.93 -26.60
CA GLY A 291 1.32 -12.17 -27.35
C GLY A 291 1.14 -11.99 -28.87
N SER A 292 0.73 -10.81 -29.32
CA SER A 292 0.63 -10.46 -30.74
C SER A 292 1.95 -9.95 -31.36
N ASP A 293 3.00 -9.75 -30.56
CA ASP A 293 4.34 -9.42 -31.08
C ASP A 293 4.87 -10.59 -31.93
N PRO A 294 5.32 -10.36 -33.17
CA PRO A 294 5.75 -11.42 -34.09
C PRO A 294 6.89 -12.29 -33.49
N ALA A 295 7.87 -11.68 -32.80
CA ALA A 295 8.97 -12.40 -32.21
C ALA A 295 8.49 -13.31 -31.06
N VAL A 296 7.55 -12.83 -30.21
CA VAL A 296 6.93 -13.64 -29.16
C VAL A 296 6.10 -14.78 -29.75
N SER A 297 5.34 -14.50 -30.82
CA SER A 297 4.52 -15.51 -31.49
C SER A 297 5.37 -16.61 -32.11
N GLN A 298 6.47 -16.27 -32.77
CA GLN A 298 7.41 -17.22 -33.33
C GLN A 298 8.08 -18.07 -32.23
N GLU A 299 8.60 -17.42 -31.19
CA GLU A 299 9.26 -18.14 -30.09
C GLU A 299 8.31 -19.10 -29.35
N ARG A 300 7.03 -18.74 -29.21
CA ARG A 300 5.98 -19.63 -28.69
C ARG A 300 5.82 -20.89 -29.55
N ALA A 301 5.79 -20.74 -30.86
CA ALA A 301 5.69 -21.86 -31.78
C ALA A 301 6.93 -22.77 -31.70
N ASP A 302 8.12 -22.19 -31.65
CA ASP A 302 9.39 -22.93 -31.57
C ASP A 302 9.49 -23.73 -30.26
N ILE A 303 9.11 -23.12 -29.12
CA ILE A 303 9.10 -23.79 -27.81
C ILE A 303 8.07 -24.93 -27.81
N ALA A 304 6.87 -24.70 -28.34
CA ALA A 304 5.83 -25.74 -28.40
C ALA A 304 6.25 -26.93 -29.28
N ALA A 305 6.90 -26.67 -30.42
CA ALA A 305 7.45 -27.71 -31.28
C ALA A 305 8.55 -28.51 -30.59
N TYR A 306 9.46 -27.84 -29.88
CA TYR A 306 10.51 -28.50 -29.09
C TYR A 306 9.95 -29.37 -27.98
N GLU A 307 8.97 -28.89 -27.21
CA GLU A 307 8.31 -29.67 -26.15
C GLU A 307 7.55 -30.88 -26.71
N ALA A 308 6.92 -30.75 -27.89
CA ALA A 308 6.25 -31.85 -28.57
C ALA A 308 7.24 -32.93 -29.00
N ALA A 309 8.39 -32.54 -29.55
CA ALA A 309 9.46 -33.48 -29.94
C ALA A 309 10.01 -34.26 -28.73
N ILE A 310 10.22 -33.58 -27.59
CA ILE A 310 10.65 -34.27 -26.36
C ILE A 310 9.60 -35.28 -25.86
N ARG A 311 8.31 -34.93 -25.92
CA ARG A 311 7.23 -35.82 -25.50
C ARG A 311 7.14 -37.03 -26.40
N ALA A 312 7.27 -36.85 -27.72
CA ALA A 312 7.30 -37.97 -28.67
C ALA A 312 8.50 -38.91 -28.43
N ALA A 313 9.68 -38.37 -28.19
CA ALA A 313 10.87 -39.15 -27.88
C ALA A 313 10.77 -39.93 -26.57
N LYS A 314 10.04 -39.43 -25.56
CA LYS A 314 9.81 -40.11 -24.28
C LYS A 314 8.69 -41.18 -24.34
N GLY A 315 7.72 -41.00 -25.23
CA GLY A 315 6.62 -41.95 -25.45
C GLY A 315 7.00 -43.18 -26.28
N GLN A 316 8.21 -43.18 -26.89
CA GLN A 316 8.74 -44.27 -27.65
C GLN A 316 9.67 -45.20 -26.84
N LYS A 317 9.81 -44.96 -25.53
CA LYS A 317 10.48 -45.84 -24.58
C LYS A 317 9.47 -46.54 -23.68
#